data_19848c7bdc6e502adc7fdbf49745cd2e
#
_entry.id   19848c7bdc6e502adc7fdbf49745cd2e
#
_cell.length_a   1.000
_cell.length_b   1.000
_cell.length_c   1.000
_cell.angle_alpha   90.00
_cell.angle_beta   90.00
_cell.angle_gamma   90.00
#
_symmetry.space_group_name_H-M   'P 1'
#
loop_
_entity.id
_entity.type
_entity.pdbx_description
1 polymer ?
#
loop_
_entity_poly.entity_id
_entity_poly.type
_entity_poly.pdbx_seq_one_letter_code
_entity_poly.pdbx_strand_id
1 'polypeptide(L)'
;MVNTEIDIPVAYSEDWNLVGNPVNTPDNQVLELFPSSTENTLYSFGPNGYVSQSELEPGTGYWLHFQDDGMSVVSGIPIYEQTLNLMEGWNLISGLSISISTGQISDPSSILIPNTIYGYEPGSGYVNSDEIIPGNGYWVRTSSEGTITFNDDWDQAKIIDFQNRTDAANWISINGIKLYLGVSISDEERVSYSLPPKPIVSGMDVRFRGDVIYCGKNGFVEVQADKIFLNLEYHFSNPENIWNWTDLSDGSVTVLESNGTTIINNSELFKIEEQPVLPNRITLF
;
A
#
# COMPACT_ATOMS: atom_id res chain seq x y z
N MET A 1 -26.50 -26.12 -14.31
CA MET A 1 -25.78 -26.43 -13.06
C MET A 1 -26.46 -25.63 -11.96
N VAL A 2 -26.77 -26.23 -10.81
CA VAL A 2 -27.25 -25.47 -9.65
C VAL A 2 -26.02 -24.77 -9.10
N ASN A 3 -25.98 -23.45 -9.21
CA ASN A 3 -24.91 -22.66 -8.55
C ASN A 3 -25.16 -22.72 -7.04
N THR A 4 -24.33 -23.48 -6.35
CA THR A 4 -24.39 -23.57 -4.88
C THR A 4 -23.75 -22.33 -4.29
N GLU A 5 -24.45 -21.64 -3.40
CA GLU A 5 -23.88 -20.53 -2.63
C GLU A 5 -22.76 -21.03 -1.73
N ILE A 6 -21.79 -20.18 -1.49
CA ILE A 6 -20.67 -20.40 -0.57
C ILE A 6 -20.61 -19.26 0.45
N ASP A 7 -19.97 -19.54 1.57
CA ASP A 7 -19.69 -18.58 2.64
C ASP A 7 -18.22 -18.24 2.63
N ILE A 8 -17.87 -16.97 2.52
CA ILE A 8 -16.49 -16.49 2.56
C ILE A 8 -16.29 -15.63 3.83
N PRO A 9 -15.46 -16.08 4.78
CA PRO A 9 -15.09 -15.27 5.91
C PRO A 9 -14.11 -14.17 5.50
N VAL A 10 -14.42 -12.92 5.82
CA VAL A 10 -13.60 -11.74 5.56
C VAL A 10 -13.25 -11.10 6.89
N ALA A 11 -11.98 -11.19 7.29
CA ALA A 11 -11.47 -10.55 8.49
C ALA A 11 -11.19 -9.06 8.22
N TYR A 12 -11.37 -8.23 9.25
CA TYR A 12 -11.04 -6.80 9.23
C TYR A 12 -10.50 -6.39 10.61
N SER A 13 -9.70 -5.35 10.61
CA SER A 13 -9.19 -4.74 11.84
C SER A 13 -9.92 -3.44 12.16
N GLU A 14 -9.80 -2.97 13.40
CA GLU A 14 -10.19 -1.61 13.78
C GLU A 14 -9.56 -0.59 12.82
N ASP A 15 -10.29 0.51 12.52
CA ASP A 15 -9.91 1.58 11.60
C ASP A 15 -10.22 1.26 10.12
N TRP A 16 -9.54 1.89 9.17
CA TRP A 16 -9.76 1.77 7.72
C TRP A 16 -9.19 0.49 7.13
N ASN A 17 -10.00 -0.23 6.38
CA ASN A 17 -9.63 -1.45 5.67
C ASN A 17 -9.91 -1.30 4.18
N LEU A 18 -9.15 -2.02 3.35
CA LEU A 18 -9.48 -2.25 1.96
C LEU A 18 -10.29 -3.53 1.84
N VAL A 19 -11.53 -3.40 1.38
CA VAL A 19 -12.48 -4.51 1.24
C VAL A 19 -12.99 -4.65 -0.21
N GLY A 20 -13.59 -5.79 -0.52
CA GLY A 20 -14.30 -6.04 -1.76
C GLY A 20 -15.41 -7.07 -1.60
N ASN A 21 -16.27 -7.17 -2.60
CA ASN A 21 -17.29 -8.21 -2.65
C ASN A 21 -16.76 -9.44 -3.42
N PRO A 22 -16.52 -10.58 -2.76
CA PRO A 22 -15.92 -11.75 -3.38
C PRO A 22 -16.93 -12.71 -4.06
N VAL A 23 -18.23 -12.40 -4.05
CA VAL A 23 -19.29 -13.27 -4.57
C VAL A 23 -20.32 -12.49 -5.38
N ASN A 24 -21.09 -13.18 -6.19
CA ASN A 24 -22.32 -12.64 -6.74
C ASN A 24 -23.48 -12.85 -5.74
N THR A 25 -24.03 -11.77 -5.22
CA THR A 25 -25.16 -11.78 -4.30
C THR A 25 -26.30 -10.89 -4.84
N PRO A 26 -27.56 -11.19 -4.53
CA PRO A 26 -28.68 -10.34 -4.93
C PRO A 26 -28.74 -9.01 -4.15
N ASP A 27 -28.05 -8.91 -3.02
CA ASP A 27 -27.99 -7.70 -2.19
C ASP A 27 -26.52 -7.31 -1.94
N ASN A 28 -26.08 -6.23 -2.56
CA ASN A 28 -24.72 -5.69 -2.46
C ASN A 28 -24.60 -4.54 -1.45
N GLN A 29 -25.65 -4.27 -0.66
CA GLN A 29 -25.63 -3.21 0.35
C GLN A 29 -24.54 -3.46 1.37
N VAL A 30 -23.78 -2.41 1.72
CA VAL A 30 -22.62 -2.53 2.62
C VAL A 30 -22.98 -3.15 3.97
N LEU A 31 -24.12 -2.80 4.55
CA LEU A 31 -24.53 -3.33 5.86
C LEU A 31 -25.04 -4.77 5.80
N GLU A 32 -25.40 -5.30 4.63
CA GLU A 32 -25.69 -6.72 4.43
C GLU A 32 -24.42 -7.55 4.38
N LEU A 33 -23.39 -7.04 3.70
CA LEU A 33 -22.11 -7.75 3.53
C LEU A 33 -21.18 -7.56 4.74
N PHE A 34 -21.18 -6.35 5.32
CA PHE A 34 -20.32 -5.94 6.44
C PHE A 34 -21.15 -5.24 7.53
N PRO A 35 -21.98 -5.98 8.28
CA PRO A 35 -22.94 -5.39 9.23
C PRO A 35 -22.30 -4.63 10.40
N SER A 36 -21.03 -4.90 10.70
CA SER A 36 -20.29 -4.21 11.78
C SER A 36 -19.51 -2.98 11.28
N SER A 37 -19.62 -2.63 9.98
CA SER A 37 -18.94 -1.45 9.45
C SER A 37 -19.58 -0.15 9.96
N THR A 38 -18.77 0.91 10.01
CA THR A 38 -19.26 2.24 10.34
C THR A 38 -20.10 2.79 9.18
N GLU A 39 -21.32 3.25 9.49
CA GLU A 39 -22.21 3.78 8.47
C GLU A 39 -21.61 4.95 7.70
N ASN A 40 -21.91 5.03 6.39
CA ASN A 40 -21.45 6.08 5.48
C ASN A 40 -19.94 6.20 5.31
N THR A 41 -19.21 5.10 5.52
CA THR A 41 -17.74 5.05 5.36
C THR A 41 -17.27 4.17 4.19
N LEU A 42 -18.15 3.77 3.29
CA LEU A 42 -17.78 3.05 2.08
C LEU A 42 -17.36 4.03 0.99
N TYR A 43 -16.13 3.89 0.47
CA TYR A 43 -15.61 4.74 -0.60
C TYR A 43 -14.92 3.90 -1.68
N SER A 44 -15.33 4.08 -2.93
CA SER A 44 -14.59 3.66 -4.11
C SER A 44 -13.61 4.74 -4.56
N PHE A 45 -12.75 4.43 -5.53
CA PHE A 45 -11.83 5.36 -6.15
C PHE A 45 -12.13 5.51 -7.65
N GLY A 46 -12.16 6.74 -8.14
CA GLY A 46 -12.41 7.07 -9.53
C GLY A 46 -11.55 8.24 -10.02
N PRO A 47 -11.80 8.72 -11.24
CA PRO A 47 -10.97 9.78 -11.86
C PRO A 47 -10.87 11.08 -11.06
N ASN A 48 -11.86 11.33 -10.20
CA ASN A 48 -11.92 12.54 -9.36
C ASN A 48 -11.58 12.28 -7.89
N GLY A 49 -10.98 11.12 -7.57
CA GLY A 49 -10.63 10.72 -6.22
C GLY A 49 -11.67 9.80 -5.58
N TYR A 50 -11.77 9.84 -4.25
CA TYR A 50 -12.68 8.99 -3.48
C TYR A 50 -14.13 9.43 -3.63
N VAL A 51 -15.02 8.44 -3.82
CA VAL A 51 -16.45 8.62 -4.02
C VAL A 51 -17.21 7.75 -3.02
N SER A 52 -18.09 8.37 -2.21
CA SER A 52 -18.94 7.64 -1.27
C SER A 52 -19.90 6.71 -2.00
N GLN A 53 -20.04 5.50 -1.47
CA GLN A 53 -20.88 4.43 -2.02
C GLN A 53 -21.78 3.86 -0.92
N SER A 54 -22.78 3.06 -1.32
CA SER A 54 -23.62 2.27 -0.42
C SER A 54 -23.61 0.77 -0.73
N GLU A 55 -23.08 0.40 -1.89
CA GLU A 55 -23.06 -0.95 -2.43
C GLU A 55 -21.62 -1.35 -2.83
N LEU A 56 -21.31 -2.65 -2.72
CA LEU A 56 -20.03 -3.21 -3.14
C LEU A 56 -20.23 -4.07 -4.40
N GLU A 57 -19.76 -3.58 -5.53
CA GLU A 57 -19.75 -4.32 -6.79
C GLU A 57 -18.53 -5.28 -6.83
N PRO A 58 -18.72 -6.55 -7.26
CA PRO A 58 -17.60 -7.46 -7.48
C PRO A 58 -16.55 -6.87 -8.43
N GLY A 59 -15.26 -7.10 -8.12
CA GLY A 59 -14.13 -6.58 -8.88
C GLY A 59 -13.70 -5.15 -8.55
N THR A 60 -14.55 -4.40 -7.85
CA THR A 60 -14.21 -3.07 -7.32
C THR A 60 -13.76 -3.20 -5.87
N GLY A 61 -12.65 -2.55 -5.52
CA GLY A 61 -12.20 -2.42 -4.14
C GLY A 61 -12.73 -1.12 -3.50
N TYR A 62 -12.79 -1.14 -2.20
CA TYR A 62 -13.34 -0.04 -1.42
C TYR A 62 -12.55 0.18 -0.14
N TRP A 63 -12.52 1.42 0.33
CA TRP A 63 -12.24 1.74 1.72
C TRP A 63 -13.51 1.56 2.54
N LEU A 64 -13.36 0.92 3.72
CA LEU A 64 -14.43 0.75 4.69
C LEU A 64 -13.86 0.83 6.10
N HIS A 65 -14.55 1.54 7.00
CA HIS A 65 -14.13 1.76 8.38
C HIS A 65 -14.86 0.82 9.33
N PHE A 66 -14.12 0.29 10.32
CA PHE A 66 -14.65 -0.52 11.43
C PHE A 66 -14.21 0.07 12.77
N GLN A 67 -15.05 -0.06 13.80
CA GLN A 67 -14.76 0.43 15.14
C GLN A 67 -13.95 -0.59 15.98
N ASP A 68 -14.00 -1.85 15.60
CA ASP A 68 -13.33 -2.96 16.30
C ASP A 68 -12.86 -3.99 15.29
N ASP A 69 -11.87 -4.82 15.69
CA ASP A 69 -11.47 -6.00 14.93
C ASP A 69 -12.62 -7.00 14.84
N GLY A 70 -12.72 -7.69 13.71
CA GLY A 70 -13.78 -8.68 13.55
C GLY A 70 -13.72 -9.46 12.24
N MET A 71 -14.84 -10.10 11.95
CA MET A 71 -15.02 -10.90 10.74
C MET A 71 -16.47 -10.84 10.28
N SER A 72 -16.69 -10.61 8.99
CA SER A 72 -17.97 -10.79 8.29
C SER A 72 -17.96 -12.09 7.50
N VAL A 73 -19.13 -12.72 7.35
CA VAL A 73 -19.30 -13.84 6.44
C VAL A 73 -20.12 -13.34 5.24
N VAL A 74 -19.49 -13.32 4.07
CA VAL A 74 -20.13 -12.88 2.82
C VAL A 74 -20.58 -14.11 2.05
N SER A 75 -21.90 -14.25 1.85
CA SER A 75 -22.52 -15.41 1.23
C SER A 75 -23.03 -15.10 -0.17
N GLY A 76 -22.85 -16.02 -1.13
CA GLY A 76 -23.32 -15.85 -2.49
C GLY A 76 -22.79 -16.88 -3.48
N ILE A 77 -23.08 -16.66 -4.74
CA ILE A 77 -22.61 -17.51 -5.85
C ILE A 77 -21.12 -17.17 -6.12
N PRO A 78 -20.22 -18.18 -6.11
CA PRO A 78 -18.80 -17.94 -6.29
C PRO A 78 -18.44 -17.39 -7.67
N ILE A 79 -17.42 -16.53 -7.69
CA ILE A 79 -16.80 -15.94 -8.88
C ILE A 79 -15.42 -16.57 -9.03
N TYR A 80 -15.18 -17.33 -10.11
CA TYR A 80 -13.90 -17.99 -10.41
C TYR A 80 -13.15 -17.35 -11.58
N GLU A 81 -13.80 -16.47 -12.31
CA GLU A 81 -13.20 -15.69 -13.39
C GLU A 81 -13.83 -14.30 -13.44
N GLN A 82 -13.00 -13.27 -13.60
CA GLN A 82 -13.49 -11.90 -13.75
C GLN A 82 -12.53 -11.05 -14.57
N THR A 83 -13.06 -10.33 -15.55
CA THR A 83 -12.32 -9.33 -16.33
C THR A 83 -12.64 -7.94 -15.81
N LEU A 84 -11.57 -7.18 -15.49
CA LEU A 84 -11.65 -5.82 -15.00
C LEU A 84 -11.19 -4.84 -16.07
N ASN A 85 -11.96 -3.75 -16.24
CA ASN A 85 -11.56 -2.61 -17.06
C ASN A 85 -10.85 -1.61 -16.16
N LEU A 86 -9.60 -1.31 -16.45
CA LEU A 86 -8.75 -0.42 -15.66
C LEU A 86 -8.46 0.86 -16.44
N MET A 87 -8.37 1.97 -15.71
CA MET A 87 -7.93 3.26 -16.24
C MET A 87 -6.41 3.39 -16.10
N GLU A 88 -5.77 4.25 -16.87
CA GLU A 88 -4.37 4.60 -16.64
C GLU A 88 -4.16 5.15 -15.23
N GLY A 89 -3.09 4.73 -14.56
CA GLY A 89 -2.76 5.13 -13.20
C GLY A 89 -3.30 4.15 -12.13
N TRP A 90 -3.68 4.67 -10.98
CA TRP A 90 -4.12 3.87 -9.85
C TRP A 90 -5.58 3.44 -9.95
N ASN A 91 -5.84 2.15 -9.72
CA ASN A 91 -7.16 1.53 -9.66
C ASN A 91 -7.30 0.78 -8.33
N LEU A 92 -8.48 0.86 -7.74
CA LEU A 92 -8.83 0.13 -6.52
C LEU A 92 -9.76 -1.03 -6.91
N ILE A 93 -9.27 -2.26 -6.74
CA ILE A 93 -9.90 -3.49 -7.24
C ILE A 93 -10.14 -4.49 -6.11
N SER A 94 -10.95 -5.50 -6.38
CA SER A 94 -11.08 -6.71 -5.56
C SER A 94 -10.97 -7.97 -6.41
N GLY A 95 -10.74 -9.11 -5.74
CA GLY A 95 -10.49 -10.39 -6.41
C GLY A 95 -11.70 -11.31 -6.51
N LEU A 96 -11.40 -12.59 -6.69
CA LEU A 96 -12.35 -13.68 -6.86
C LEU A 96 -12.83 -14.25 -5.52
N SER A 97 -13.65 -15.30 -5.59
CA SER A 97 -14.05 -16.11 -4.42
C SER A 97 -12.96 -17.05 -3.90
N ILE A 98 -11.81 -17.10 -4.56
CA ILE A 98 -10.62 -17.86 -4.19
C ILE A 98 -9.42 -16.93 -4.20
N SER A 99 -8.40 -17.25 -3.40
CA SER A 99 -7.11 -16.58 -3.46
C SER A 99 -6.40 -16.92 -4.78
N ILE A 100 -5.81 -15.90 -5.40
CA ILE A 100 -4.97 -16.05 -6.58
C ILE A 100 -3.63 -15.35 -6.37
N SER A 101 -2.55 -15.95 -6.87
CA SER A 101 -1.24 -15.26 -6.92
C SER A 101 -1.31 -14.10 -7.92
N THR A 102 -0.64 -12.99 -7.61
CA THR A 102 -0.53 -11.85 -8.55
C THR A 102 0.13 -12.24 -9.88
N GLY A 103 0.97 -13.29 -9.89
CA GLY A 103 1.52 -13.86 -11.11
C GLY A 103 0.50 -14.56 -12.03
N GLN A 104 -0.68 -14.91 -11.53
CA GLN A 104 -1.77 -15.53 -12.29
C GLN A 104 -2.70 -14.50 -12.97
N ILE A 105 -2.48 -13.21 -12.73
CA ILE A 105 -3.27 -12.16 -13.38
C ILE A 105 -2.92 -12.14 -14.88
N SER A 106 -3.93 -12.41 -15.71
CA SER A 106 -3.79 -12.31 -17.15
C SER A 106 -3.79 -10.84 -17.56
N ASP A 107 -2.66 -10.37 -18.07
CA ASP A 107 -2.43 -9.02 -18.57
C ASP A 107 -1.81 -9.09 -19.98
N PRO A 108 -2.63 -9.38 -21.01
CA PRO A 108 -2.13 -9.59 -22.37
C PRO A 108 -1.53 -8.33 -22.99
N SER A 109 -1.93 -7.15 -22.51
CA SER A 109 -1.44 -5.85 -22.99
C SER A 109 -0.27 -5.33 -22.19
N SER A 110 0.15 -6.03 -21.15
CA SER A 110 1.26 -5.66 -20.25
C SER A 110 1.10 -4.23 -19.68
N ILE A 111 -0.11 -3.92 -19.23
CA ILE A 111 -0.43 -2.61 -18.64
C ILE A 111 -0.11 -2.52 -17.15
N LEU A 112 -0.07 -3.65 -16.42
CA LEU A 112 0.26 -3.65 -15.00
C LEU A 112 1.71 -3.24 -14.78
N ILE A 113 1.92 -2.25 -13.93
CA ILE A 113 3.25 -1.81 -13.53
C ILE A 113 3.77 -2.75 -12.43
N PRO A 114 4.97 -3.35 -12.60
CA PRO A 114 5.54 -4.23 -11.60
C PRO A 114 5.69 -3.57 -10.23
N ASN A 115 5.58 -4.36 -9.15
CA ASN A 115 5.72 -3.92 -7.75
C ASN A 115 4.68 -2.87 -7.29
N THR A 116 3.53 -2.78 -7.96
CA THR A 116 2.49 -1.80 -7.63
C THR A 116 1.15 -2.43 -7.22
N ILE A 117 1.16 -3.65 -6.74
CA ILE A 117 -0.03 -4.28 -6.14
C ILE A 117 0.11 -4.15 -4.62
N TYR A 118 -0.81 -3.37 -4.02
CA TYR A 118 -0.79 -3.06 -2.59
C TYR A 118 -2.10 -3.41 -1.92
N GLY A 119 -2.01 -4.17 -0.82
CA GLY A 119 -3.02 -4.18 0.22
C GLY A 119 -2.81 -3.02 1.20
N TYR A 120 -3.61 -2.98 2.25
CA TYR A 120 -3.48 -2.02 3.34
C TYR A 120 -3.71 -2.71 4.69
N GLU A 121 -2.82 -2.45 5.63
CA GLU A 121 -2.93 -2.94 7.00
C GLU A 121 -3.12 -1.73 7.93
N PRO A 122 -4.23 -1.66 8.68
CA PRO A 122 -4.46 -0.61 9.66
C PRO A 122 -3.27 -0.47 10.62
N GLY A 123 -2.78 0.76 10.81
CA GLY A 123 -1.61 1.04 11.63
C GLY A 123 -0.24 0.74 11.00
N SER A 124 -0.18 -0.03 9.89
CA SER A 124 1.04 -0.37 9.14
C SER A 124 1.08 0.21 7.73
N GLY A 125 -0.04 0.76 7.22
CA GLY A 125 -0.11 1.41 5.91
C GLY A 125 -0.14 0.46 4.73
N TYR A 126 0.35 0.90 3.57
CA TYR A 126 0.38 0.12 2.34
C TYR A 126 1.44 -0.98 2.38
N VAL A 127 1.05 -2.20 2.01
CA VAL A 127 1.92 -3.38 1.96
C VAL A 127 1.82 -4.00 0.58
N ASN A 128 2.96 -4.26 -0.07
CA ASN A 128 2.97 -5.01 -1.33
C ASN A 128 2.36 -6.40 -1.12
N SER A 129 1.59 -6.86 -2.08
CA SER A 129 0.95 -8.16 -2.02
C SER A 129 1.32 -9.03 -3.21
N ASP A 130 1.65 -10.28 -2.93
CA ASP A 130 1.87 -11.34 -3.92
C ASP A 130 0.61 -12.17 -4.18
N GLU A 131 -0.46 -11.90 -3.43
CA GLU A 131 -1.71 -12.65 -3.48
C GLU A 131 -2.92 -11.70 -3.39
N ILE A 132 -3.97 -12.03 -4.12
CA ILE A 132 -5.29 -11.38 -4.05
C ILE A 132 -6.22 -12.29 -3.26
N ILE A 133 -6.55 -11.91 -2.04
CA ILE A 133 -7.36 -12.69 -1.10
C ILE A 133 -8.84 -12.30 -1.24
N PRO A 134 -9.78 -13.27 -1.22
CA PRO A 134 -11.22 -12.99 -1.28
C PRO A 134 -11.67 -12.01 -0.20
N GLY A 135 -12.51 -11.05 -0.59
CA GLY A 135 -13.07 -10.06 0.31
C GLY A 135 -12.17 -8.87 0.63
N ASN A 136 -10.89 -8.90 0.24
CA ASN A 136 -9.98 -7.77 0.40
C ASN A 136 -9.94 -6.91 -0.86
N GLY A 137 -9.68 -5.62 -0.66
CA GLY A 137 -9.40 -4.65 -1.72
C GLY A 137 -7.90 -4.46 -1.95
N TYR A 138 -7.52 -4.12 -3.18
CA TYR A 138 -6.13 -3.92 -3.57
C TYR A 138 -5.99 -2.74 -4.51
N TRP A 139 -4.95 -1.97 -4.32
CA TRP A 139 -4.50 -1.02 -5.30
C TRP A 139 -3.64 -1.68 -6.36
N VAL A 140 -3.88 -1.33 -7.62
CA VAL A 140 -3.01 -1.70 -8.75
C VAL A 140 -2.75 -0.49 -9.61
N ARG A 141 -1.53 -0.38 -10.17
CA ARG A 141 -1.18 0.71 -11.06
C ARG A 141 -0.98 0.21 -12.48
N THR A 142 -1.55 0.93 -13.43
CA THR A 142 -1.44 0.63 -14.87
C THR A 142 -0.75 1.75 -15.63
N SER A 143 -0.06 1.38 -16.71
CA SER A 143 0.63 2.31 -17.63
C SER A 143 -0.28 2.91 -18.69
N SER A 144 -1.45 2.32 -18.90
CA SER A 144 -2.49 2.77 -19.81
C SER A 144 -3.84 2.18 -19.41
N GLU A 145 -4.93 2.68 -19.98
CA GLU A 145 -6.22 2.00 -19.91
C GLU A 145 -6.16 0.62 -20.59
N GLY A 146 -6.93 -0.31 -20.07
CA GLY A 146 -7.02 -1.66 -20.63
C GLY A 146 -7.73 -2.64 -19.72
N THR A 147 -7.56 -3.94 -20.00
CA THR A 147 -8.20 -5.01 -19.25
C THR A 147 -7.18 -5.97 -18.65
N ILE A 148 -7.49 -6.44 -17.44
CA ILE A 148 -6.87 -7.62 -16.85
C ILE A 148 -7.93 -8.66 -16.55
N THR A 149 -7.55 -9.93 -16.48
CA THR A 149 -8.47 -11.01 -16.11
C THR A 149 -7.89 -11.82 -14.97
N PHE A 150 -8.68 -11.98 -13.92
CA PHE A 150 -8.46 -12.95 -12.87
C PHE A 150 -9.08 -14.29 -13.26
N ASN A 151 -8.34 -15.37 -13.11
CA ASN A 151 -8.84 -16.73 -13.26
C ASN A 151 -8.08 -17.67 -12.33
N ASP A 152 -8.59 -18.88 -12.17
CA ASP A 152 -7.98 -19.94 -11.38
C ASP A 152 -6.98 -20.81 -12.17
N ASP A 153 -6.63 -20.42 -13.39
CA ASP A 153 -5.73 -21.16 -14.27
C ASP A 153 -4.25 -20.93 -13.91
N TRP A 154 -3.64 -21.91 -13.24
CA TRP A 154 -2.23 -21.90 -12.85
C TRP A 154 -1.24 -22.00 -14.01
N ASP A 155 -1.67 -22.49 -15.17
CA ASP A 155 -0.79 -22.66 -16.33
C ASP A 155 -0.44 -21.32 -17.02
N GLN A 156 -1.12 -20.24 -16.66
CA GLN A 156 -0.91 -18.89 -17.19
C GLN A 156 -0.02 -18.00 -16.33
N ALA A 157 0.46 -18.48 -15.17
CA ALA A 157 1.26 -17.69 -14.26
C ALA A 157 2.55 -17.17 -14.92
N LYS A 158 2.68 -15.85 -15.01
CA LYS A 158 3.84 -15.16 -15.57
C LYS A 158 4.77 -14.74 -14.42
N ILE A 159 6.01 -15.19 -14.45
CA ILE A 159 7.04 -14.65 -13.56
C ILE A 159 7.41 -13.26 -14.07
N ILE A 160 7.08 -12.23 -13.29
CA ILE A 160 7.53 -10.87 -13.55
C ILE A 160 8.95 -10.77 -12.97
N ASP A 161 9.96 -10.68 -13.85
CA ASP A 161 11.34 -10.44 -13.43
C ASP A 161 11.50 -8.96 -13.04
N PHE A 162 11.18 -8.64 -11.79
CA PHE A 162 11.35 -7.31 -11.23
C PHE A 162 12.56 -7.31 -10.29
N GLN A 163 13.60 -6.56 -10.68
CA GLN A 163 14.80 -6.37 -9.85
C GLN A 163 14.56 -5.22 -8.87
N ASN A 164 14.25 -5.55 -7.63
CA ASN A 164 14.01 -4.55 -6.60
C ASN A 164 15.31 -3.83 -6.19
N ARG A 165 15.38 -2.52 -6.44
CA ARG A 165 16.56 -1.69 -6.11
C ARG A 165 16.67 -1.35 -4.63
N THR A 166 15.65 -1.68 -3.83
CA THR A 166 15.61 -1.34 -2.40
C THR A 166 16.09 -2.47 -1.50
N ASP A 167 16.32 -3.68 -1.99
CA ASP A 167 16.64 -4.88 -1.19
C ASP A 167 17.89 -4.73 -0.30
N ALA A 168 18.90 -3.96 -0.76
CA ALA A 168 20.12 -3.70 0.00
C ALA A 168 20.27 -2.23 0.41
N ALA A 169 19.21 -1.42 0.30
CA ALA A 169 19.25 -0.01 0.59
C ALA A 169 19.26 0.27 2.11
N ASN A 170 19.83 1.41 2.51
CA ASN A 170 19.55 1.97 3.83
C ASN A 170 18.06 2.26 3.95
N TRP A 171 17.53 2.17 5.15
CA TRP A 171 16.12 2.46 5.38
C TRP A 171 15.86 3.12 6.73
N ILE A 172 14.78 3.84 6.76
CA ILE A 172 14.08 4.25 7.98
C ILE A 172 12.71 3.56 8.01
N SER A 173 12.16 3.40 9.19
CA SER A 173 10.81 2.88 9.38
C SER A 173 10.07 3.73 10.41
N ILE A 174 8.89 4.20 10.08
CA ILE A 174 8.00 4.90 11.01
C ILE A 174 6.81 4.01 11.30
N ASN A 175 6.68 3.56 12.54
CA ASN A 175 5.66 2.61 12.98
C ASN A 175 5.57 1.35 12.09
N GLY A 176 6.72 0.84 11.59
CA GLY A 176 6.77 -0.33 10.72
C GLY A 176 6.78 -0.02 9.21
N ILE A 177 6.36 1.17 8.78
CA ILE A 177 6.36 1.56 7.37
C ILE A 177 7.77 1.96 6.95
N LYS A 178 8.35 1.21 6.00
CA LYS A 178 9.72 1.42 5.54
C LYS A 178 9.82 2.41 4.40
N LEU A 179 10.81 3.28 4.50
CA LEU A 179 11.27 4.17 3.44
C LEU A 179 12.75 3.97 3.19
N TYR A 180 13.17 3.97 1.94
CA TYR A 180 14.52 3.61 1.51
C TYR A 180 15.37 4.83 1.15
N LEU A 181 16.64 4.84 1.55
CA LEU A 181 17.54 5.96 1.48
C LEU A 181 18.77 5.65 0.61
N GLY A 182 19.28 6.66 -0.06
CA GLY A 182 20.47 6.54 -0.90
C GLY A 182 20.24 5.73 -2.18
N VAL A 183 18.99 5.55 -2.59
CA VAL A 183 18.61 4.76 -3.76
C VAL A 183 18.59 5.64 -5.01
N SER A 184 19.19 5.13 -6.09
CA SER A 184 19.13 5.76 -7.41
C SER A 184 18.24 4.94 -8.31
N ILE A 185 17.12 5.53 -8.72
CA ILE A 185 16.09 4.92 -9.57
C ILE A 185 15.89 5.84 -10.78
N SER A 186 15.83 5.26 -11.99
CA SER A 186 15.55 6.02 -13.20
C SER A 186 14.10 6.55 -13.21
N ASP A 187 13.84 7.58 -14.02
CA ASP A 187 12.48 8.12 -14.13
C ASP A 187 11.49 7.07 -14.67
N GLU A 188 11.95 6.14 -15.49
CA GLU A 188 11.16 5.04 -16.04
C GLU A 188 10.80 4.00 -14.97
N GLU A 189 11.77 3.65 -14.09
CA GLU A 189 11.55 2.71 -12.98
C GLU A 189 10.75 3.33 -11.81
N ARG A 190 10.70 4.67 -11.71
CA ARG A 190 10.09 5.39 -10.59
C ARG A 190 8.66 4.96 -10.32
N VAL A 191 7.89 4.67 -11.35
CA VAL A 191 6.48 4.28 -11.23
C VAL A 191 6.29 2.98 -10.45
N SER A 192 7.27 2.05 -10.50
CA SER A 192 7.27 0.78 -9.76
C SER A 192 7.54 0.95 -8.25
N TYR A 193 7.96 2.13 -7.82
CA TYR A 193 8.23 2.47 -6.42
C TYR A 193 7.27 3.54 -5.88
N SER A 194 6.20 3.81 -6.63
CA SER A 194 5.18 4.76 -6.21
C SER A 194 4.18 4.10 -5.27
N LEU A 195 3.64 4.91 -4.36
CA LEU A 195 2.57 4.52 -3.46
C LEU A 195 1.20 4.90 -4.03
N PRO A 196 0.15 4.18 -3.68
CA PRO A 196 -1.23 4.54 -3.99
C PRO A 196 -1.60 5.94 -3.48
N PRO A 197 -2.75 6.50 -3.90
CA PRO A 197 -3.31 7.69 -3.27
C PRO A 197 -3.34 7.55 -1.75
N LYS A 198 -3.13 8.66 -1.03
CA LYS A 198 -3.17 8.63 0.44
C LYS A 198 -4.47 8.01 0.93
N PRO A 199 -4.42 7.23 2.03
CA PRO A 199 -5.64 6.70 2.66
C PRO A 199 -6.61 7.83 3.00
N ILE A 200 -7.86 7.47 3.23
CA ILE A 200 -8.87 8.38 3.76
C ILE A 200 -8.39 8.92 5.12
N VAL A 201 -8.84 10.11 5.47
CA VAL A 201 -8.45 10.84 6.69
C VAL A 201 -8.34 9.90 7.91
N SER A 202 -7.23 9.98 8.64
CA SER A 202 -6.79 9.14 9.77
C SER A 202 -6.07 7.83 9.42
N GLY A 203 -6.20 7.28 8.24
CA GLY A 203 -5.43 6.08 7.85
C GLY A 203 -3.92 6.35 7.92
N MET A 204 -3.14 5.40 8.49
CA MET A 204 -1.69 5.53 8.61
C MET A 204 -1.01 5.54 7.25
N ASP A 205 -0.18 6.56 6.98
CA ASP A 205 0.60 6.68 5.75
C ASP A 205 1.93 7.37 5.99
N VAL A 206 2.99 6.84 5.41
CA VAL A 206 4.33 7.44 5.43
C VAL A 206 4.94 7.30 4.05
N ARG A 207 5.33 8.41 3.47
CA ARG A 207 5.90 8.45 2.12
C ARG A 207 6.90 9.57 1.93
N PHE A 208 7.76 9.44 0.94
CA PHE A 208 8.48 10.61 0.45
C PHE A 208 7.56 11.46 -0.42
N ARG A 209 7.81 12.77 -0.38
CA ARG A 209 7.13 13.73 -1.27
C ARG A 209 7.29 13.31 -2.73
N GLY A 210 6.17 13.28 -3.47
CA GLY A 210 6.07 12.74 -4.81
C GLY A 210 5.61 11.29 -4.84
N ASP A 211 4.98 10.84 -3.73
CA ASP A 211 4.28 9.56 -3.60
C ASP A 211 5.17 8.34 -3.91
N VAL A 212 6.36 8.31 -3.32
CA VAL A 212 7.33 7.22 -3.50
C VAL A 212 7.90 6.72 -2.17
N ILE A 213 8.40 5.48 -2.16
CA ILE A 213 8.99 4.84 -0.98
C ILE A 213 10.51 5.06 -0.85
N TYR A 214 11.13 5.82 -1.72
CA TYR A 214 12.58 6.01 -1.73
C TYR A 214 13.00 7.46 -1.92
N CYS A 215 14.21 7.77 -1.49
CA CYS A 215 14.91 9.00 -1.86
C CYS A 215 16.40 8.73 -2.14
N GLY A 216 17.06 9.71 -2.77
CA GLY A 216 18.51 9.74 -2.91
C GLY A 216 19.19 10.19 -1.61
N LYS A 217 20.07 11.20 -1.70
CA LYS A 217 20.81 11.75 -0.55
C LYS A 217 20.01 12.66 0.38
N ASN A 218 18.82 13.04 -0.04
CA ASN A 218 17.88 13.85 0.76
C ASN A 218 16.45 13.59 0.30
N GLY A 219 15.49 13.85 1.19
CA GLY A 219 14.07 13.75 0.89
C GLY A 219 13.21 14.45 1.94
N PHE A 220 11.98 14.69 1.57
CA PHE A 220 10.93 15.15 2.49
C PHE A 220 10.00 13.99 2.77
N VAL A 221 9.83 13.64 4.03
CA VAL A 221 8.93 12.58 4.48
C VAL A 221 7.62 13.21 4.93
N GLU A 222 6.54 12.78 4.32
CA GLU A 222 5.17 13.13 4.70
C GLU A 222 4.59 12.01 5.55
N VAL A 223 3.98 12.37 6.68
CA VAL A 223 3.38 11.45 7.63
C VAL A 223 1.92 11.81 7.84
N GLN A 224 1.05 10.81 7.74
CA GLN A 224 -0.34 10.87 8.15
C GLN A 224 -0.54 9.80 9.22
N ALA A 225 -0.84 10.22 10.45
CA ALA A 225 -1.08 9.34 11.59
C ALA A 225 -1.91 10.07 12.65
N ASP A 226 -2.69 9.33 13.40
CA ASP A 226 -3.49 9.85 14.53
C ASP A 226 -2.75 9.85 15.87
N LYS A 227 -1.56 9.21 15.93
CA LYS A 227 -0.75 9.09 17.16
C LYS A 227 0.10 10.33 17.39
N ILE A 228 0.27 10.75 18.66
CA ILE A 228 1.09 11.89 19.06
C ILE A 228 2.58 11.58 18.92
N PHE A 229 2.99 10.34 19.18
CA PHE A 229 4.38 9.88 19.12
C PHE A 229 4.49 8.73 18.12
N LEU A 230 5.59 8.73 17.39
CA LEU A 230 5.91 7.75 16.37
C LEU A 230 7.22 7.05 16.73
N ASN A 231 7.29 5.74 16.44
CA ASN A 231 8.52 4.99 16.57
C ASN A 231 9.31 5.10 15.27
N LEU A 232 10.49 5.71 15.33
CA LEU A 232 11.43 5.80 14.21
C LEU A 232 12.55 4.77 14.40
N GLU A 233 12.59 3.77 13.54
CA GLU A 233 13.69 2.83 13.42
C GLU A 233 14.53 3.17 12.19
N TYR A 234 15.83 2.86 12.23
CA TYR A 234 16.71 3.10 11.10
C TYR A 234 17.84 2.09 11.01
N HIS A 235 18.21 1.79 9.76
CA HIS A 235 19.26 0.83 9.45
C HIS A 235 20.12 1.35 8.30
N PHE A 236 21.44 1.45 8.55
CA PHE A 236 22.43 1.84 7.55
C PHE A 236 23.43 0.72 7.34
N SER A 237 23.57 0.29 6.11
CA SER A 237 24.49 -0.79 5.70
C SER A 237 25.96 -0.38 5.88
N ASN A 238 26.28 0.91 5.77
CA ASN A 238 27.58 1.49 6.10
C ASN A 238 27.49 2.31 7.39
N PRO A 239 28.19 1.90 8.48
CA PRO A 239 28.16 2.63 9.76
C PRO A 239 28.78 4.04 9.70
N GLU A 240 29.49 4.39 8.62
CA GLU A 240 30.02 5.74 8.40
C GLU A 240 28.94 6.70 7.84
N ASN A 241 27.81 6.19 7.38
CA ASN A 241 26.71 7.01 6.91
C ASN A 241 26.00 7.65 8.10
N ILE A 242 25.97 8.97 8.10
CA ILE A 242 25.25 9.78 9.07
C ILE A 242 24.13 10.51 8.35
N TRP A 243 22.93 10.48 8.94
CA TRP A 243 21.76 11.14 8.39
C TRP A 243 21.18 12.11 9.43
N ASN A 244 20.75 13.28 8.99
CA ASN A 244 19.97 14.19 9.80
C ASN A 244 18.48 13.99 9.53
N TRP A 245 17.73 13.80 10.59
CA TRP A 245 16.28 13.83 10.61
C TRP A 245 15.83 15.16 11.21
N THR A 246 15.18 16.00 10.44
CA THR A 246 14.73 17.33 10.85
C THR A 246 13.20 17.38 10.87
N ASP A 247 12.63 17.68 12.03
CA ASP A 247 11.24 18.06 12.16
C ASP A 247 11.05 19.49 11.61
N LEU A 248 10.21 19.64 10.59
CA LEU A 248 10.01 20.96 9.96
C LEU A 248 8.99 21.84 10.70
N SER A 249 8.31 21.31 11.71
CA SER A 249 7.35 22.07 12.52
C SER A 249 8.07 22.96 13.55
N ASP A 250 9.18 22.49 14.13
CA ASP A 250 9.93 23.19 15.17
C ASP A 250 11.43 23.37 14.86
N GLY A 251 11.91 22.75 13.78
CA GLY A 251 13.30 22.80 13.35
C GLY A 251 14.24 21.91 14.17
N SER A 252 13.73 21.04 15.03
CA SER A 252 14.55 20.10 15.79
C SER A 252 15.25 19.10 14.87
N VAL A 253 16.50 18.76 15.20
CA VAL A 253 17.33 17.83 14.42
C VAL A 253 17.73 16.65 15.28
N THR A 254 17.43 15.44 14.80
CA THR A 254 17.94 14.18 15.36
C THR A 254 18.99 13.61 14.41
N VAL A 255 20.19 13.36 14.94
CA VAL A 255 21.26 12.71 14.17
C VAL A 255 21.08 11.21 14.25
N LEU A 256 21.01 10.55 13.08
CA LEU A 256 20.86 9.11 12.95
C LEU A 256 22.21 8.52 12.57
N GLU A 257 22.79 7.73 13.47
CA GLU A 257 24.10 7.09 13.31
C GLU A 257 23.99 5.58 13.54
N SER A 258 24.60 4.80 12.69
CA SER A 258 24.56 3.33 12.76
C SER A 258 23.12 2.80 12.60
N ASN A 259 22.73 1.87 13.47
CA ASN A 259 21.37 1.31 13.52
C ASN A 259 20.75 1.64 14.86
N GLY A 260 19.48 1.97 14.90
CA GLY A 260 18.84 2.32 16.14
C GLY A 260 17.34 2.56 16.05
N THR A 261 16.81 2.95 17.20
CA THR A 261 15.39 3.28 17.37
C THR A 261 15.28 4.52 18.24
N THR A 262 14.37 5.42 17.90
CA THR A 262 14.05 6.60 18.70
C THR A 262 12.56 6.92 18.59
N ILE A 263 12.06 7.67 19.59
CA ILE A 263 10.70 8.20 19.55
C ILE A 263 10.76 9.64 19.04
N ILE A 264 9.91 9.94 18.08
CA ILE A 264 9.73 11.28 17.51
C ILE A 264 8.32 11.78 17.76
N ASN A 265 8.16 13.10 17.81
CA ASN A 265 6.83 13.71 17.79
C ASN A 265 6.20 13.49 16.41
N ASN A 266 4.87 13.36 16.39
CA ASN A 266 4.15 13.33 15.11
C ASN A 266 4.11 14.75 14.54
N SER A 267 4.77 14.92 13.41
CA SER A 267 4.70 16.10 12.56
C SER A 267 4.35 15.64 11.15
N GLU A 268 3.60 16.46 10.44
CA GLU A 268 3.14 16.10 9.10
C GLU A 268 4.28 16.04 8.07
N LEU A 269 5.42 16.68 8.37
CA LEU A 269 6.50 16.85 7.41
C LEU A 269 7.87 16.87 8.10
N PHE A 270 8.76 16.00 7.62
CA PHE A 270 10.16 15.92 8.03
C PHE A 270 11.08 16.05 6.80
N LYS A 271 12.32 16.45 7.06
CA LYS A 271 13.42 16.38 6.09
C LYS A 271 14.43 15.35 6.56
N ILE A 272 14.89 14.49 5.64
CA ILE A 272 16.02 13.60 5.86
C ILE A 272 17.15 13.94 4.88
N GLU A 273 18.39 13.96 5.35
CA GLU A 273 19.55 14.38 4.56
C GLU A 273 20.82 13.63 4.99
N GLU A 274 21.51 13.01 4.01
CA GLU A 274 22.82 12.41 4.24
C GLU A 274 23.85 13.47 4.53
N GLN A 275 24.61 13.29 5.61
CA GLN A 275 25.75 14.17 5.93
C GLN A 275 26.94 13.82 5.04
N PRO A 276 27.63 14.81 4.46
CA PRO A 276 28.86 14.54 3.75
C PRO A 276 29.90 13.94 4.71
N VAL A 277 30.48 12.81 4.32
CA VAL A 277 31.65 12.25 5.04
C VAL A 277 32.76 13.31 4.97
N LEU A 278 33.07 13.95 6.07
CA LEU A 278 34.19 14.89 6.13
C LEU A 278 35.47 14.07 5.87
N PRO A 279 36.31 14.44 4.89
CA PRO A 279 37.58 13.78 4.71
C PRO A 279 38.34 13.84 6.03
N ASN A 280 38.84 12.67 6.49
CA ASN A 280 39.60 12.54 7.72
C ASN A 280 40.54 13.76 7.87
N ARG A 281 40.40 14.53 8.97
CA ARG A 281 41.36 15.55 9.31
C ARG A 281 42.72 14.87 9.38
N ILE A 282 43.59 15.15 8.41
CA ILE A 282 45.00 14.77 8.48
C ILE A 282 45.52 15.50 9.72
N THR A 283 45.71 14.76 10.81
CA THR A 283 46.41 15.27 11.98
C THR A 283 47.86 15.36 11.55
N LEU A 284 48.29 16.55 11.14
CA LEU A 284 49.71 16.83 10.97
C LEU A 284 50.35 16.83 12.38
N PHE A 285 51.17 15.82 12.66
CA PHE A 285 52.05 15.76 13.79
C PHE A 285 53.28 16.61 13.53
#